data_b90d7c9510bae363002515fc15e72163
#
_entry.id   b90d7c9510bae363002515fc15e72163
#
_cell.length_a   1.000
_cell.length_b   1.000
_cell.length_c   1.000
_cell.angle_alpha   90.00
_cell.angle_beta   90.00
_cell.angle_gamma   90.00
#
_symmetry.space_group_name_H-M   'P 1'
#
loop_
_entity.id
_entity.type
_entity.pdbx_description
1 polymer ?
#
loop_
_entity_poly.entity_id
_entity_poly.type
_entity_poly.pdbx_seq_one_letter_code
_entity_poly.pdbx_strand_id
1 'polypeptide(L)'
;MKILAIQNRMGIGDMVIFLPFIEAISKKFNSPVSILVKENSKALEYLEKNKYIEKILILERGNNNSHHDGIIGSFNLAKDLKKYSFEKVFIFNSSLRFHLICKIAGIKEIFQYPLFQKKQQHLIKTAQNFIKKELDMDIDSNPIIELENSLIENAKNKYNINSDQINILLGIGGSGPTKRISAYKFLNFMKMATKEDDCKFFLATGTNEEEQIILNEILNSEFKERCVPLDKIKIKETLPIIKNCTVAICNDSSFSHLSAALDIPTIVLLSDTPLMYGSYSPNMYPIIPDGEETVTHDTLGKERINPEKIFKIFKEIVT
;
A
#
# COMPACT_ATOMS: atom_id res chain seq x y z
N MET A 1 -16.26 6.80 22.91
CA MET A 1 -17.11 6.37 21.77
C MET A 1 -16.36 5.30 21.00
N LYS A 2 -17.04 4.20 20.65
CA LYS A 2 -16.40 3.09 19.92
C LYS A 2 -16.81 3.12 18.46
N ILE A 3 -15.86 3.29 17.57
CA ILE A 3 -16.07 3.44 16.13
C ILE A 3 -15.40 2.30 15.38
N LEU A 4 -16.11 1.76 14.38
CA LEU A 4 -15.60 0.75 13.47
C LEU A 4 -15.49 1.33 12.05
N ALA A 5 -14.40 1.07 11.36
CA ALA A 5 -14.28 1.26 9.92
C ALA A 5 -14.13 -0.11 9.22
N ILE A 6 -14.92 -0.37 8.20
CA ILE A 6 -14.86 -1.62 7.43
C ILE A 6 -14.26 -1.34 6.06
N GLN A 7 -13.04 -1.83 5.87
CA GLN A 7 -12.32 -1.81 4.60
C GLN A 7 -12.00 -3.26 4.21
N ASN A 8 -12.75 -3.81 3.25
CA ASN A 8 -12.67 -5.22 2.87
C ASN A 8 -11.95 -5.47 1.53
N ARG A 9 -11.27 -4.47 0.98
CA ARG A 9 -10.44 -4.66 -0.21
C ARG A 9 -9.20 -5.50 0.13
N MET A 10 -8.56 -6.00 -0.89
CA MET A 10 -7.44 -6.93 -0.73
C MET A 10 -6.12 -6.19 -0.92
N GLY A 11 -5.15 -6.54 -0.08
CA GLY A 11 -3.78 -6.09 -0.24
C GLY A 11 -3.37 -4.93 0.67
N ILE A 12 -2.07 -4.77 0.81
CA ILE A 12 -1.44 -3.76 1.63
C ILE A 12 -1.67 -2.37 1.03
N GLY A 13 -1.48 -2.23 -0.29
CA GLY A 13 -1.68 -0.97 -0.99
C GLY A 13 -3.09 -0.40 -0.81
N ASP A 14 -4.12 -1.24 -0.96
CA ASP A 14 -5.51 -0.82 -0.69
C ASP A 14 -5.67 -0.31 0.75
N MET A 15 -5.03 -0.95 1.74
CA MET A 15 -5.13 -0.51 3.13
C MET A 15 -4.43 0.83 3.35
N VAL A 16 -3.25 1.02 2.76
CA VAL A 16 -2.50 2.29 2.85
C VAL A 16 -3.30 3.45 2.26
N ILE A 17 -3.93 3.27 1.10
CA ILE A 17 -4.80 4.28 0.46
C ILE A 17 -5.93 4.75 1.40
N PHE A 18 -6.42 3.88 2.29
CA PHE A 18 -7.52 4.22 3.20
C PHE A 18 -7.09 4.89 4.51
N LEU A 19 -5.80 4.95 4.84
CA LEU A 19 -5.30 5.55 6.08
C LEU A 19 -5.78 6.99 6.31
N PRO A 20 -5.75 7.91 5.32
CA PRO A 20 -6.21 9.28 5.52
C PRO A 20 -7.69 9.38 5.94
N PHE A 21 -8.52 8.48 5.43
CA PHE A 21 -9.96 8.47 5.76
C PHE A 21 -10.22 7.93 7.16
N ILE A 22 -9.44 6.94 7.62
CA ILE A 22 -9.49 6.44 9.00
C ILE A 22 -9.02 7.51 9.97
N GLU A 23 -7.93 8.19 9.65
CA GLU A 23 -7.42 9.33 10.41
C GLU A 23 -8.46 10.46 10.53
N ALA A 24 -9.13 10.80 9.43
CA ALA A 24 -10.18 11.81 9.40
C ALA A 24 -11.36 11.46 10.34
N ILE A 25 -11.80 10.20 10.32
CA ILE A 25 -12.83 9.71 11.24
C ILE A 25 -12.35 9.82 12.68
N SER A 26 -11.13 9.37 12.97
CA SER A 26 -10.53 9.46 14.31
C SER A 26 -10.47 10.90 14.81
N LYS A 27 -10.00 11.83 14.00
CA LYS A 27 -9.92 13.27 14.32
C LYS A 27 -11.30 13.89 14.53
N LYS A 28 -12.28 13.60 13.66
CA LYS A 28 -13.64 14.14 13.78
C LYS A 28 -14.29 13.80 15.10
N PHE A 29 -14.08 12.59 15.58
CA PHE A 29 -14.72 12.11 16.80
C PHE A 29 -13.79 12.16 18.03
N ASN A 30 -12.57 12.64 17.87
CA ASN A 30 -11.53 12.64 18.92
C ASN A 30 -11.40 11.26 19.61
N SER A 31 -11.41 10.21 18.82
CA SER A 31 -11.40 8.83 19.30
C SER A 31 -10.75 7.92 18.25
N PRO A 32 -9.81 7.04 18.62
CA PRO A 32 -9.23 6.10 17.68
C PRO A 32 -10.29 5.14 17.15
N VAL A 33 -10.07 4.62 15.94
CA VAL A 33 -11.02 3.81 15.17
C VAL A 33 -10.57 2.37 15.13
N SER A 34 -11.44 1.43 15.47
CA SER A 34 -11.18 0.01 15.18
C SER A 34 -11.43 -0.26 13.71
N ILE A 35 -10.58 -1.07 13.09
CA ILE A 35 -10.71 -1.42 11.67
C ILE A 35 -11.01 -2.89 11.48
N LEU A 36 -11.91 -3.23 10.53
CA LEU A 36 -12.16 -4.59 10.06
C LEU A 36 -11.59 -4.72 8.66
N VAL A 37 -10.55 -5.53 8.50
CA VAL A 37 -9.77 -5.68 7.28
C VAL A 37 -9.49 -7.14 6.97
N LYS A 38 -9.13 -7.47 5.72
CA LYS A 38 -8.70 -8.82 5.36
C LYS A 38 -7.27 -9.10 5.86
N GLU A 39 -6.96 -10.36 6.10
CA GLU A 39 -5.64 -10.82 6.56
C GLU A 39 -4.51 -10.42 5.60
N ASN A 40 -4.75 -10.51 4.29
CA ASN A 40 -3.75 -10.15 3.27
C ASN A 40 -3.46 -8.64 3.16
N SER A 41 -4.19 -7.78 3.88
CA SER A 41 -3.81 -6.38 4.09
C SER A 41 -2.55 -6.25 4.96
N LYS A 42 -2.17 -7.30 5.70
CA LYS A 42 -1.06 -7.32 6.65
C LYS A 42 -1.07 -6.16 7.67
N ALA A 43 -2.25 -5.59 7.93
CA ALA A 43 -2.42 -4.40 8.78
C ALA A 43 -1.78 -4.57 10.17
N LEU A 44 -1.83 -5.76 10.76
CA LEU A 44 -1.18 -6.07 12.04
C LEU A 44 0.35 -5.89 12.00
N GLU A 45 0.99 -5.98 10.83
CA GLU A 45 2.44 -5.86 10.73
C GLU A 45 2.93 -4.41 10.74
N TYR A 46 2.09 -3.43 10.39
CA TYR A 46 2.54 -2.05 10.22
C TYR A 46 1.61 -0.97 10.80
N LEU A 47 0.41 -1.33 11.27
CA LEU A 47 -0.54 -0.37 11.83
C LEU A 47 -0.82 -0.56 13.32
N GLU A 48 -0.21 -1.54 13.98
CA GLU A 48 -0.46 -1.86 15.40
C GLU A 48 -0.20 -0.67 16.32
N LYS A 49 0.79 0.18 15.99
CA LYS A 49 1.15 1.37 16.76
C LYS A 49 0.58 2.67 16.18
N ASN A 50 -0.33 2.60 15.21
CA ASN A 50 -0.93 3.80 14.63
C ASN A 50 -1.87 4.48 15.62
N LYS A 51 -1.62 5.73 15.96
CA LYS A 51 -2.37 6.50 16.98
C LYS A 51 -3.85 6.72 16.67
N TYR A 52 -4.25 6.57 15.40
CA TYR A 52 -5.64 6.71 14.95
C TYR A 52 -6.39 5.38 14.93
N ILE A 53 -5.70 4.26 15.17
CA ILE A 53 -6.26 2.91 15.13
C ILE A 53 -6.25 2.31 16.54
N GLU A 54 -7.43 1.98 17.07
CA GLU A 54 -7.57 1.33 18.39
C GLU A 54 -7.33 -0.17 18.30
N LYS A 55 -7.95 -0.82 17.32
CA LYS A 55 -7.88 -2.28 17.17
C LYS A 55 -8.01 -2.69 15.71
N ILE A 56 -7.25 -3.71 15.33
CA ILE A 56 -7.30 -4.33 14.02
C ILE A 56 -8.04 -5.67 14.15
N LEU A 57 -9.20 -5.77 13.51
CA LEU A 57 -10.02 -6.97 13.44
C LEU A 57 -9.83 -7.61 12.07
N ILE A 58 -9.61 -8.93 12.06
CA ILE A 58 -9.41 -9.66 10.82
C ILE A 58 -10.72 -10.25 10.32
N LEU A 59 -11.06 -9.92 9.08
CA LEU A 59 -12.15 -10.53 8.34
C LEU A 59 -11.68 -11.87 7.75
N GLU A 60 -11.97 -12.96 8.43
CA GLU A 60 -11.64 -14.32 8.01
C GLU A 60 -12.59 -14.78 6.90
N ARG A 61 -12.24 -14.41 5.66
CA ARG A 61 -13.06 -14.68 4.48
C ARG A 61 -12.21 -14.90 3.23
N GLY A 62 -12.58 -15.90 2.43
CA GLY A 62 -11.97 -16.15 1.11
C GLY A 62 -11.36 -17.53 0.94
N ASN A 63 -11.21 -18.31 2.02
CA ASN A 63 -10.90 -19.74 1.95
C ASN A 63 -12.17 -20.54 2.24
N ASN A 64 -12.43 -21.61 1.51
CA ASN A 64 -13.59 -22.47 1.76
C ASN A 64 -13.70 -22.82 3.24
N ASN A 65 -14.85 -22.53 3.86
CA ASN A 65 -15.16 -22.71 5.28
C ASN A 65 -14.48 -21.74 6.27
N SER A 66 -14.02 -20.56 5.82
CA SER A 66 -13.57 -19.54 6.76
C SER A 66 -14.68 -19.08 7.71
N HIS A 67 -14.33 -18.69 8.94
CA HIS A 67 -15.27 -18.36 10.01
C HIS A 67 -16.34 -17.33 9.62
N HIS A 68 -16.03 -16.41 8.70
CA HIS A 68 -16.92 -15.35 8.24
C HIS A 68 -17.49 -15.58 6.82
N ASP A 69 -17.41 -16.79 6.25
CA ASP A 69 -17.94 -17.09 4.92
C ASP A 69 -19.42 -17.49 4.92
N GLY A 70 -20.09 -17.22 3.81
CA GLY A 70 -21.49 -17.57 3.60
C GLY A 70 -22.47 -16.83 4.54
N ILE A 71 -23.67 -17.40 4.67
CA ILE A 71 -24.74 -16.88 5.52
C ILE A 71 -24.38 -17.05 7.01
N ILE A 72 -23.96 -18.27 7.39
CA ILE A 72 -23.54 -18.58 8.77
C ILE A 72 -22.39 -17.69 9.19
N GLY A 73 -21.38 -17.49 8.33
CA GLY A 73 -20.28 -16.57 8.60
C GLY A 73 -20.70 -15.11 8.76
N SER A 74 -21.84 -14.70 8.18
CA SER A 74 -22.40 -13.36 8.44
C SER A 74 -22.92 -13.24 9.88
N PHE A 75 -23.57 -14.26 10.40
CA PHE A 75 -24.01 -14.31 11.81
C PHE A 75 -22.82 -14.41 12.77
N ASN A 76 -21.79 -15.18 12.41
CA ASN A 76 -20.56 -15.26 13.20
C ASN A 76 -19.90 -13.88 13.31
N LEU A 77 -19.74 -13.17 12.17
CA LEU A 77 -19.15 -11.83 12.17
C LEU A 77 -20.00 -10.84 12.99
N ALA A 78 -21.33 -10.90 12.87
CA ALA A 78 -22.21 -10.06 13.69
C ALA A 78 -22.03 -10.35 15.19
N LYS A 79 -21.94 -11.62 15.59
CA LYS A 79 -21.69 -12.03 16.97
C LYS A 79 -20.33 -11.54 17.47
N ASP A 80 -19.31 -11.62 16.62
CA ASP A 80 -17.97 -11.15 16.98
C ASP A 80 -17.91 -9.62 17.12
N LEU A 81 -18.51 -8.87 16.20
CA LEU A 81 -18.60 -7.40 16.30
C LEU A 81 -19.41 -6.96 17.53
N LYS A 82 -20.48 -7.67 17.91
CA LYS A 82 -21.30 -7.37 19.08
C LYS A 82 -20.51 -7.33 20.39
N LYS A 83 -19.44 -8.16 20.51
CA LYS A 83 -18.56 -8.19 21.69
C LYS A 83 -17.86 -6.86 21.97
N TYR A 84 -17.67 -6.03 20.93
CA TYR A 84 -16.98 -4.74 21.04
C TYR A 84 -17.90 -3.57 21.36
N SER A 85 -19.23 -3.73 21.18
CA SER A 85 -20.23 -2.69 21.45
C SER A 85 -19.95 -1.38 20.70
N PHE A 86 -19.70 -1.48 19.39
CA PHE A 86 -19.50 -0.31 18.54
C PHE A 86 -20.79 0.54 18.47
N GLU A 87 -20.61 1.87 18.54
CA GLU A 87 -21.70 2.83 18.43
C GLU A 87 -21.93 3.29 16.99
N LYS A 88 -20.81 3.47 16.25
CA LYS A 88 -20.79 3.94 14.86
C LYS A 88 -19.97 3.01 13.97
N VAL A 89 -20.38 2.90 12.70
CA VAL A 89 -19.57 2.19 11.69
C VAL A 89 -19.53 2.96 10.38
N PHE A 90 -18.33 3.02 9.79
CA PHE A 90 -18.09 3.56 8.46
C PHE A 90 -17.73 2.40 7.51
N ILE A 91 -18.59 2.14 6.52
CA ILE A 91 -18.46 0.99 5.60
C ILE A 91 -18.03 1.50 4.22
N PHE A 92 -16.77 1.29 3.87
CA PHE A 92 -16.16 1.71 2.60
C PHE A 92 -16.47 0.74 1.44
N ASN A 93 -17.69 0.30 1.36
CA ASN A 93 -18.22 -0.51 0.25
C ASN A 93 -19.76 -0.43 0.18
N SER A 94 -20.32 -0.87 -0.97
CA SER A 94 -21.76 -0.84 -1.25
C SER A 94 -22.47 -2.18 -0.94
N SER A 95 -21.92 -3.01 -0.07
CA SER A 95 -22.44 -4.34 0.21
C SER A 95 -23.55 -4.32 1.25
N LEU A 96 -24.78 -4.68 0.85
CA LEU A 96 -25.90 -4.88 1.77
C LEU A 96 -25.57 -5.87 2.90
N ARG A 97 -24.72 -6.86 2.62
CA ARG A 97 -24.28 -7.85 3.61
C ARG A 97 -23.65 -7.18 4.85
N PHE A 98 -22.69 -6.27 4.66
CA PHE A 98 -22.04 -5.60 5.80
C PHE A 98 -23.01 -4.70 6.55
N HIS A 99 -23.93 -4.04 5.85
CA HIS A 99 -24.99 -3.27 6.47
C HIS A 99 -25.83 -4.12 7.43
N LEU A 100 -26.32 -5.27 6.96
CA LEU A 100 -27.11 -6.21 7.76
C LEU A 100 -26.33 -6.78 8.94
N ILE A 101 -25.07 -7.16 8.73
CA ILE A 101 -24.19 -7.65 9.79
C ILE A 101 -24.07 -6.61 10.91
N CYS A 102 -23.84 -5.34 10.57
CA CYS A 102 -23.72 -4.26 11.55
C CYS A 102 -25.03 -4.01 12.30
N LYS A 103 -26.19 -4.08 11.61
CA LYS A 103 -27.51 -4.00 12.27
C LYS A 103 -27.72 -5.15 13.27
N ILE A 104 -27.41 -6.39 12.86
CA ILE A 104 -27.53 -7.58 13.74
C ILE A 104 -26.57 -7.47 14.93
N ALA A 105 -25.38 -6.91 14.74
CA ALA A 105 -24.42 -6.63 15.81
C ALA A 105 -24.90 -5.55 16.79
N GLY A 106 -25.99 -4.82 16.46
CA GLY A 106 -26.58 -3.77 17.32
C GLY A 106 -25.93 -2.40 17.16
N ILE A 107 -25.19 -2.16 16.08
CA ILE A 107 -24.58 -0.84 15.80
C ILE A 107 -25.68 0.12 15.36
N LYS A 108 -25.77 1.27 16.04
CA LYS A 108 -26.90 2.20 15.88
C LYS A 108 -26.71 3.13 14.67
N GLU A 109 -25.51 3.66 14.48
CA GLU A 109 -25.20 4.61 13.42
C GLU A 109 -24.33 3.95 12.35
N ILE A 110 -24.91 3.77 11.16
CA ILE A 110 -24.26 3.09 10.04
C ILE A 110 -24.12 4.06 8.88
N PHE A 111 -22.89 4.47 8.60
CA PHE A 111 -22.49 5.26 7.46
C PHE A 111 -21.91 4.32 6.39
N GLN A 112 -22.40 4.42 5.15
CA GLN A 112 -22.02 3.47 4.10
C GLN A 112 -22.07 4.12 2.73
N TYR A 113 -21.24 3.63 1.81
CA TYR A 113 -21.37 3.92 0.38
C TYR A 113 -22.79 3.57 -0.08
N PRO A 114 -23.37 4.32 -1.05
CA PRO A 114 -24.69 4.01 -1.58
C PRO A 114 -24.81 2.54 -1.96
N LEU A 115 -25.87 1.89 -1.47
CA LEU A 115 -26.17 0.51 -1.82
C LEU A 115 -26.45 0.41 -3.32
N PHE A 116 -26.07 -0.70 -3.94
CA PHE A 116 -26.28 -0.99 -5.36
C PHE A 116 -25.57 -0.06 -6.34
N GLN A 117 -24.56 0.68 -5.89
CA GLN A 117 -23.77 1.51 -6.76
C GLN A 117 -22.98 0.64 -7.76
N LYS A 118 -23.22 0.88 -9.07
CA LYS A 118 -22.52 0.16 -10.14
C LYS A 118 -21.03 0.49 -10.16
N LYS A 119 -20.25 -0.49 -10.56
CA LYS A 119 -18.79 -0.56 -10.59
C LYS A 119 -18.10 0.59 -11.34
N GLN A 120 -16.81 0.72 -11.06
CA GLN A 120 -15.82 1.65 -11.62
C GLN A 120 -15.93 3.08 -11.09
N GLN A 121 -15.82 3.21 -9.78
CA GLN A 121 -15.56 4.50 -9.19
C GLN A 121 -14.07 4.64 -8.88
N HIS A 122 -13.58 5.84 -9.11
CA HIS A 122 -12.26 6.23 -8.65
C HIS A 122 -12.19 6.04 -7.13
N LEU A 123 -11.44 5.03 -6.67
CA LEU A 123 -11.42 4.54 -5.29
C LEU A 123 -11.29 5.69 -4.27
N ILE A 124 -10.29 6.55 -4.48
CA ILE A 124 -9.95 7.66 -3.59
C ILE A 124 -11.05 8.72 -3.63
N LYS A 125 -11.47 9.15 -4.81
CA LYS A 125 -12.51 10.17 -4.96
C LYS A 125 -13.84 9.71 -4.34
N THR A 126 -14.16 8.43 -4.44
CA THR A 126 -15.34 7.85 -3.78
C THR A 126 -15.23 7.94 -2.27
N ALA A 127 -14.07 7.62 -1.70
CA ALA A 127 -13.84 7.73 -0.27
C ALA A 127 -13.85 9.20 0.20
N GLN A 128 -13.24 10.12 -0.56
CA GLN A 128 -13.29 11.57 -0.29
C GLN A 128 -14.72 12.10 -0.28
N ASN A 129 -15.52 11.78 -1.31
CA ASN A 129 -16.91 12.18 -1.40
C ASN A 129 -17.76 11.60 -0.24
N PHE A 130 -17.48 10.39 0.17
CA PHE A 130 -18.14 9.74 1.30
C PHE A 130 -17.84 10.47 2.61
N ILE A 131 -16.58 10.74 2.89
CA ILE A 131 -16.19 11.48 4.11
C ILE A 131 -16.72 12.91 4.07
N LYS A 132 -16.66 13.59 2.90
CA LYS A 132 -17.23 14.92 2.76
C LYS A 132 -18.73 14.93 3.06
N LYS A 133 -19.47 13.97 2.51
CA LYS A 133 -20.92 13.85 2.71
C LYS A 133 -21.27 13.56 4.17
N GLU A 134 -20.60 12.62 4.81
CA GLU A 134 -20.99 12.10 6.13
C GLU A 134 -20.39 12.90 7.30
N LEU A 135 -19.22 13.55 7.10
CA LEU A 135 -18.50 14.27 8.15
C LEU A 135 -18.30 15.76 7.88
N ASP A 136 -18.67 16.23 6.67
CA ASP A 136 -18.41 17.60 6.17
C ASP A 136 -16.92 17.98 6.25
N MET A 137 -16.05 17.07 5.81
CA MET A 137 -14.60 17.25 5.81
C MET A 137 -14.03 17.01 4.41
N ASP A 138 -13.19 17.94 3.94
CA ASP A 138 -12.34 17.72 2.77
C ASP A 138 -11.06 17.05 3.22
N ILE A 139 -10.71 15.92 2.58
CA ILE A 139 -9.58 15.08 3.00
C ILE A 139 -8.54 15.03 1.88
N ASP A 140 -7.31 15.33 2.25
CA ASP A 140 -6.15 14.98 1.42
C ASP A 140 -6.01 13.46 1.36
N SER A 141 -5.64 12.94 0.21
CA SER A 141 -5.44 11.50 -0.02
C SER A 141 -4.04 11.00 0.35
N ASN A 142 -3.17 11.86 0.89
CA ASN A 142 -1.80 11.48 1.25
C ASN A 142 -1.78 10.62 2.52
N PRO A 143 -1.43 9.32 2.45
CA PRO A 143 -1.30 8.48 3.63
C PRO A 143 -0.01 8.78 4.38
N ILE A 144 -0.03 8.63 5.70
CA ILE A 144 1.17 8.78 6.54
C ILE A 144 1.31 7.54 7.43
N ILE A 145 2.51 6.96 7.44
CA ILE A 145 2.93 5.93 8.39
C ILE A 145 4.08 6.51 9.21
N GLU A 146 3.83 6.70 10.50
CA GLU A 146 4.84 7.14 11.46
C GLU A 146 5.61 5.94 12.01
N LEU A 147 6.93 6.05 12.12
CA LEU A 147 7.80 5.06 12.73
C LEU A 147 8.57 5.67 13.92
N GLU A 148 8.85 4.86 14.91
CA GLU A 148 9.72 5.25 16.01
C GLU A 148 11.16 5.46 15.49
N ASN A 149 11.81 6.55 15.87
CA ASN A 149 13.18 6.87 15.47
C ASN A 149 14.17 5.74 15.83
N SER A 150 13.96 5.08 16.95
CA SER A 150 14.76 3.92 17.36
C SER A 150 14.76 2.78 16.35
N LEU A 151 13.62 2.52 15.68
CA LEU A 151 13.51 1.50 14.65
C LEU A 151 14.28 1.91 13.38
N ILE A 152 14.21 3.19 13.02
CA ILE A 152 14.91 3.75 11.85
C ILE A 152 16.41 3.65 12.05
N GLU A 153 16.93 4.09 13.20
CA GLU A 153 18.35 4.03 13.54
C GLU A 153 18.85 2.58 13.66
N ASN A 154 18.08 1.68 14.25
CA ASN A 154 18.42 0.27 14.32
C ASN A 154 18.54 -0.37 12.94
N ALA A 155 17.63 -0.05 12.02
CA ALA A 155 17.70 -0.51 10.64
C ALA A 155 18.92 0.07 9.92
N LYS A 156 19.20 1.37 10.09
CA LYS A 156 20.38 2.04 9.53
C LYS A 156 21.66 1.32 9.92
N ASN A 157 21.82 1.02 11.20
CA ASN A 157 23.01 0.31 11.72
C ASN A 157 23.08 -1.15 11.23
N LYS A 158 21.96 -1.90 11.33
CA LYS A 158 21.90 -3.31 10.96
C LYS A 158 22.27 -3.57 9.50
N TYR A 159 21.83 -2.67 8.61
CA TYR A 159 22.01 -2.81 7.16
C TYR A 159 23.13 -1.93 6.61
N ASN A 160 23.93 -1.28 7.49
CA ASN A 160 25.01 -0.38 7.11
C ASN A 160 24.56 0.66 6.06
N ILE A 161 23.45 1.38 6.36
CA ILE A 161 22.89 2.39 5.47
C ILE A 161 23.66 3.69 5.69
N ASN A 162 24.50 4.05 4.71
CA ASN A 162 25.29 5.28 4.76
C ASN A 162 24.47 6.47 4.21
N SER A 163 24.44 7.58 4.94
CA SER A 163 23.74 8.80 4.52
C SER A 163 24.44 9.54 3.37
N ASP A 164 25.75 9.29 3.17
CA ASP A 164 26.52 9.89 2.09
C ASP A 164 26.37 9.12 0.76
N GLN A 165 25.64 8.02 0.78
CA GLN A 165 25.33 7.17 -0.35
C GLN A 165 23.86 7.32 -0.72
N ILE A 166 23.51 7.28 -2.01
CA ILE A 166 22.12 7.27 -2.44
C ILE A 166 21.54 5.86 -2.21
N ASN A 167 20.64 5.77 -1.24
CA ASN A 167 19.99 4.54 -0.89
C ASN A 167 18.66 4.40 -1.64
N ILE A 168 18.53 3.40 -2.50
CA ILE A 168 17.42 3.23 -3.43
C ILE A 168 16.64 1.97 -3.08
N LEU A 169 15.35 2.10 -2.81
CA LEU A 169 14.47 0.94 -2.77
C LEU A 169 14.05 0.57 -4.20
N LEU A 170 14.28 -0.66 -4.61
CA LEU A 170 13.74 -1.23 -5.85
C LEU A 170 12.62 -2.20 -5.51
N GLY A 171 11.36 -1.79 -5.72
CA GLY A 171 10.18 -2.63 -5.56
C GLY A 171 9.95 -3.47 -6.83
N ILE A 172 10.71 -4.56 -6.96
CA ILE A 172 10.75 -5.39 -8.16
C ILE A 172 9.61 -6.40 -8.26
N GLY A 173 8.90 -6.66 -7.15
CA GLY A 173 7.72 -7.52 -7.09
C GLY A 173 6.45 -6.86 -7.64
N GLY A 174 5.36 -7.61 -7.67
CA GLY A 174 4.04 -7.13 -8.09
C GLY A 174 3.00 -8.23 -8.13
N SER A 175 1.72 -7.89 -7.89
CA SER A 175 0.61 -8.85 -7.73
C SER A 175 0.20 -9.60 -9.01
N GLY A 176 0.85 -9.37 -10.14
CA GLY A 176 0.54 -10.05 -11.39
C GLY A 176 1.68 -9.93 -12.41
N PRO A 177 1.76 -10.86 -13.38
CA PRO A 177 2.84 -10.89 -14.37
C PRO A 177 2.88 -9.67 -15.29
N THR A 178 1.73 -8.99 -15.48
CA THR A 178 1.61 -7.79 -16.32
C THR A 178 2.14 -6.53 -15.64
N LYS A 179 2.26 -6.56 -14.29
CA LYS A 179 2.75 -5.44 -13.49
C LYS A 179 4.25 -5.49 -13.19
N ARG A 180 4.89 -6.65 -13.37
CA ARG A 180 6.31 -6.84 -13.09
C ARG A 180 7.12 -6.55 -14.33
N ILE A 181 7.89 -5.47 -14.32
CA ILE A 181 8.89 -5.22 -15.38
C ILE A 181 10.08 -6.16 -15.22
N SER A 182 10.81 -6.42 -16.30
CA SER A 182 11.93 -7.35 -16.30
C SER A 182 13.12 -6.84 -15.50
N ALA A 183 13.95 -7.78 -14.99
CA ALA A 183 15.22 -7.46 -14.35
C ALA A 183 16.12 -6.59 -15.25
N TYR A 184 16.13 -6.83 -16.56
CA TYR A 184 16.88 -6.05 -17.54
C TYR A 184 16.61 -4.54 -17.45
N LYS A 185 15.37 -4.12 -17.23
CA LYS A 185 15.03 -2.70 -17.12
C LYS A 185 15.55 -2.07 -15.82
N PHE A 186 15.47 -2.81 -14.71
CA PHE A 186 16.08 -2.38 -13.45
C PHE A 186 17.62 -2.31 -13.57
N LEU A 187 18.25 -3.31 -14.18
CA LEU A 187 19.69 -3.31 -14.40
C LEU A 187 20.16 -2.15 -15.27
N ASN A 188 19.40 -1.78 -16.33
CA ASN A 188 19.72 -0.60 -17.13
C ASN A 188 19.63 0.70 -16.32
N PHE A 189 18.61 0.84 -15.49
CA PHE A 189 18.52 1.97 -14.56
C PHE A 189 19.71 1.99 -13.59
N MET A 190 20.02 0.85 -12.95
CA MET A 190 21.15 0.72 -12.00
C MET A 190 22.48 1.10 -12.64
N LYS A 191 22.69 0.69 -13.90
CA LYS A 191 23.89 1.03 -14.67
C LYS A 191 24.01 2.53 -14.93
N MET A 192 22.91 3.22 -15.20
CA MET A 192 22.92 4.68 -15.38
C MET A 192 23.17 5.38 -14.05
N ALA A 193 22.48 5.00 -12.98
CA ALA A 193 22.61 5.60 -11.67
C ALA A 193 24.03 5.46 -11.10
N THR A 194 24.62 4.25 -11.16
CA THR A 194 25.96 3.98 -10.61
C THR A 194 27.13 4.58 -11.40
N LYS A 195 26.89 5.10 -12.60
CA LYS A 195 27.91 5.86 -13.34
C LYS A 195 28.13 7.26 -12.77
N GLU A 196 27.09 7.84 -12.19
CA GLU A 196 27.10 9.22 -11.72
C GLU A 196 27.19 9.31 -10.20
N ASP A 197 26.60 8.35 -9.49
CA ASP A 197 26.41 8.42 -8.05
C ASP A 197 26.82 7.11 -7.35
N ASP A 198 27.23 7.19 -6.09
CA ASP A 198 27.44 6.01 -5.26
C ASP A 198 26.08 5.54 -4.72
N CYS A 199 25.57 4.46 -5.30
CA CYS A 199 24.24 3.92 -5.02
C CYS A 199 24.29 2.58 -4.31
N LYS A 200 23.34 2.38 -3.37
CA LYS A 200 23.01 1.10 -2.73
C LYS A 200 21.54 0.76 -2.99
N PHE A 201 21.27 -0.50 -3.27
CA PHE A 201 19.94 -0.96 -3.70
C PHE A 201 19.34 -1.93 -2.70
N PHE A 202 18.11 -1.67 -2.26
CA PHE A 202 17.31 -2.55 -1.41
C PHE A 202 16.23 -3.19 -2.29
N LEU A 203 16.31 -4.51 -2.49
CA LEU A 203 15.46 -5.23 -3.44
C LEU A 203 14.23 -5.79 -2.74
N ALA A 204 13.08 -5.11 -2.88
CA ALA A 204 11.83 -5.48 -2.24
C ALA A 204 10.95 -6.30 -3.20
N THR A 205 10.61 -7.51 -2.78
CA THR A 205 9.80 -8.44 -3.58
C THR A 205 9.12 -9.48 -2.68
N GLY A 206 8.20 -10.25 -3.24
CA GLY A 206 7.61 -11.41 -2.61
C GLY A 206 8.47 -12.68 -2.79
N THR A 207 7.93 -13.81 -2.31
CA THR A 207 8.62 -15.11 -2.32
C THR A 207 8.10 -16.05 -3.41
N ASN A 208 7.21 -15.61 -4.30
CA ASN A 208 6.76 -16.45 -5.41
C ASN A 208 7.85 -16.64 -6.46
N GLU A 209 7.78 -17.74 -7.19
CA GLU A 209 8.81 -18.17 -8.12
C GLU A 209 9.18 -17.10 -9.18
N GLU A 210 8.18 -16.48 -9.79
CA GLU A 210 8.40 -15.46 -10.83
C GLU A 210 9.10 -14.20 -10.30
N GLU A 211 8.79 -13.78 -9.07
CA GLU A 211 9.46 -12.66 -8.43
C GLU A 211 10.89 -13.02 -8.03
N GLN A 212 11.12 -14.27 -7.60
CA GLN A 212 12.46 -14.78 -7.28
C GLN A 212 13.37 -14.89 -8.51
N ILE A 213 12.83 -15.15 -9.70
CA ILE A 213 13.60 -15.10 -10.95
C ILE A 213 14.18 -13.70 -11.15
N ILE A 214 13.36 -12.65 -11.06
CA ILE A 214 13.81 -11.26 -11.21
C ILE A 214 14.87 -10.90 -10.16
N LEU A 215 14.61 -11.27 -8.90
CA LEU A 215 15.56 -11.04 -7.81
C LEU A 215 16.91 -11.69 -8.09
N ASN A 216 16.91 -12.97 -8.48
CA ASN A 216 18.14 -13.73 -8.74
C ASN A 216 18.91 -13.19 -9.96
N GLU A 217 18.22 -12.75 -11.02
CA GLU A 217 18.89 -12.09 -12.16
C GLU A 217 19.66 -10.84 -11.71
N ILE A 218 19.06 -10.00 -10.84
CA ILE A 218 19.74 -8.81 -10.32
C ILE A 218 20.89 -9.19 -9.40
N LEU A 219 20.71 -10.17 -8.50
CA LEU A 219 21.77 -10.61 -7.56
C LEU A 219 22.90 -11.37 -8.24
N ASN A 220 22.72 -11.88 -9.45
CA ASN A 220 23.78 -12.50 -10.26
C ASN A 220 24.47 -11.50 -11.21
N SER A 221 24.11 -10.22 -11.17
CA SER A 221 24.71 -9.17 -11.99
C SER A 221 25.98 -8.55 -11.34
N GLU A 222 26.60 -7.62 -12.05
CA GLU A 222 27.71 -6.80 -11.56
C GLU A 222 27.36 -5.93 -10.34
N PHE A 223 26.06 -5.75 -10.04
CA PHE A 223 25.57 -4.94 -8.92
C PHE A 223 25.38 -5.73 -7.62
N LYS A 224 25.69 -7.02 -7.58
CA LYS A 224 25.48 -7.91 -6.42
C LYS A 224 25.91 -7.30 -5.09
N GLU A 225 27.12 -6.76 -5.04
CA GLU A 225 27.72 -6.22 -3.80
C GLU A 225 27.07 -4.90 -3.35
N ARG A 226 26.28 -4.26 -4.20
CA ARG A 226 25.51 -3.06 -3.91
C ARG A 226 24.06 -3.36 -3.53
N CYS A 227 23.65 -4.63 -3.56
CA CYS A 227 22.26 -5.06 -3.38
C CYS A 227 22.04 -5.73 -2.03
N VAL A 228 20.92 -5.38 -1.40
CA VAL A 228 20.40 -6.02 -0.18
C VAL A 228 19.03 -6.59 -0.46
N PRO A 229 18.85 -7.92 -0.53
CA PRO A 229 17.53 -8.53 -0.73
C PRO A 229 16.64 -8.41 0.53
N LEU A 230 15.37 -8.09 0.34
CA LEU A 230 14.38 -7.93 1.42
C LEU A 230 13.25 -8.96 1.35
N ASP A 231 13.31 -9.94 0.45
CA ASP A 231 12.26 -10.95 0.19
C ASP A 231 11.91 -11.82 1.40
N LYS A 232 12.86 -12.02 2.32
CA LYS A 232 12.70 -12.84 3.55
C LYS A 232 12.43 -12.01 4.81
N ILE A 233 12.25 -10.71 4.67
CA ILE A 233 12.08 -9.79 5.80
C ILE A 233 10.59 -9.44 5.93
N LYS A 234 10.08 -9.44 7.15
CA LYS A 234 8.68 -9.05 7.42
C LYS A 234 8.48 -7.56 7.12
N ILE A 235 7.27 -7.19 6.73
CA ILE A 235 6.93 -5.80 6.39
C ILE A 235 7.32 -4.84 7.50
N LYS A 236 7.00 -5.15 8.75
CA LYS A 236 7.35 -4.30 9.91
C LYS A 236 8.86 -4.02 10.05
N GLU A 237 9.69 -4.95 9.58
CA GLU A 237 11.16 -4.79 9.58
C GLU A 237 11.67 -4.10 8.31
N THR A 238 10.90 -4.19 7.21
CA THR A 238 11.22 -3.52 5.94
C THR A 238 10.93 -2.03 6.00
N LEU A 239 9.88 -1.59 6.71
CA LEU A 239 9.51 -0.17 6.78
C LEU A 239 10.64 0.75 7.27
N PRO A 240 11.37 0.43 8.37
CA PRO A 240 12.49 1.26 8.80
C PRO A 240 13.64 1.30 7.78
N ILE A 241 13.83 0.26 6.97
CA ILE A 241 14.80 0.25 5.87
C ILE A 241 14.35 1.22 4.79
N ILE A 242 13.06 1.15 4.38
CA ILE A 242 12.48 2.06 3.40
C ILE A 242 12.62 3.51 3.85
N LYS A 243 12.35 3.80 5.15
CA LYS A 243 12.46 5.15 5.69
C LYS A 243 13.87 5.73 5.64
N ASN A 244 14.90 4.89 5.54
CA ASN A 244 16.29 5.29 5.33
C ASN A 244 16.68 5.40 3.84
N CYS A 245 15.77 5.09 2.90
CA CYS A 245 16.05 5.26 1.47
C CYS A 245 15.85 6.72 1.04
N THR A 246 16.66 7.16 0.09
CA THR A 246 16.56 8.49 -0.54
C THR A 246 15.37 8.53 -1.51
N VAL A 247 15.14 7.43 -2.23
CA VAL A 247 14.09 7.29 -3.23
C VAL A 247 13.64 5.83 -3.36
N ALA A 248 12.40 5.62 -3.75
CA ALA A 248 11.89 4.31 -4.11
C ALA A 248 11.54 4.26 -5.61
N ILE A 249 11.83 3.15 -6.27
CA ILE A 249 11.46 2.87 -7.67
C ILE A 249 10.75 1.53 -7.67
N CYS A 250 9.45 1.54 -7.84
CA CYS A 250 8.63 0.36 -7.60
C CYS A 250 7.68 0.09 -8.75
N ASN A 251 7.51 -1.18 -9.09
CA ASN A 251 6.31 -1.61 -9.79
C ASN A 251 5.06 -1.17 -8.99
N ASP A 252 3.87 -1.15 -9.62
CA ASP A 252 2.60 -1.00 -8.87
C ASP A 252 2.44 -2.20 -7.93
N SER A 253 2.89 -2.01 -6.72
CA SER A 253 2.95 -3.02 -5.66
C SER A 253 2.76 -2.39 -4.28
N SER A 254 2.66 -3.21 -3.24
CA SER A 254 2.59 -2.74 -1.85
C SER A 254 3.73 -1.79 -1.47
N PHE A 255 4.91 -1.99 -2.02
CA PHE A 255 6.09 -1.20 -1.69
C PHE A 255 6.01 0.24 -2.21
N SER A 256 5.37 0.49 -3.36
CA SER A 256 5.15 1.86 -3.83
C SER A 256 4.24 2.65 -2.88
N HIS A 257 3.19 2.01 -2.38
CA HIS A 257 2.27 2.64 -1.43
C HIS A 257 2.91 2.86 -0.05
N LEU A 258 3.67 1.88 0.44
CA LEU A 258 4.36 1.97 1.73
C LEU A 258 5.46 3.05 1.71
N SER A 259 6.23 3.14 0.62
CA SER A 259 7.27 4.16 0.46
C SER A 259 6.69 5.56 0.45
N ALA A 260 5.64 5.79 -0.33
CA ALA A 260 4.96 7.09 -0.37
C ALA A 260 4.37 7.47 1.01
N ALA A 261 3.79 6.51 1.74
CA ALA A 261 3.24 6.72 3.08
C ALA A 261 4.33 6.95 4.14
N LEU A 262 5.55 6.53 3.89
CA LEU A 262 6.73 6.83 4.71
C LEU A 262 7.41 8.15 4.32
N ASP A 263 6.77 8.95 3.45
CA ASP A 263 7.30 10.22 2.98
C ASP A 263 8.63 10.05 2.22
N ILE A 264 8.71 9.02 1.38
CA ILE A 264 9.83 8.77 0.48
C ILE A 264 9.38 9.05 -0.95
N PRO A 265 10.10 9.92 -1.69
CA PRO A 265 9.85 10.11 -3.12
C PRO A 265 9.82 8.76 -3.84
N THR A 266 8.73 8.45 -4.52
CA THR A 266 8.47 7.12 -5.06
C THR A 266 8.13 7.19 -6.55
N ILE A 267 9.01 6.69 -7.39
CA ILE A 267 8.77 6.50 -8.82
C ILE A 267 7.95 5.22 -8.98
N VAL A 268 6.72 5.36 -9.50
CA VAL A 268 5.77 4.24 -9.62
C VAL A 268 5.66 3.82 -11.09
N LEU A 269 6.02 2.57 -11.37
CA LEU A 269 6.02 2.00 -12.72
C LEU A 269 4.66 1.38 -13.01
N LEU A 270 3.79 2.14 -13.69
CA LEU A 270 2.41 1.76 -13.97
C LEU A 270 2.30 1.11 -15.35
N SER A 271 2.58 -0.16 -15.44
CA SER A 271 2.56 -0.90 -16.72
C SER A 271 1.17 -1.39 -17.15
N ASP A 272 0.28 -1.66 -16.18
CA ASP A 272 -1.04 -2.28 -16.39
C ASP A 272 -2.01 -1.95 -15.25
N THR A 273 -1.93 -0.75 -14.72
CA THR A 273 -2.77 -0.30 -13.59
C THR A 273 -3.12 1.17 -13.78
N PRO A 274 -4.38 1.56 -13.54
CA PRO A 274 -4.82 2.94 -13.69
C PRO A 274 -3.95 3.94 -12.94
N LEU A 275 -3.72 5.10 -13.55
CA LEU A 275 -2.84 6.17 -13.06
C LEU A 275 -3.11 6.56 -11.60
N MET A 276 -4.38 6.48 -11.19
CA MET A 276 -4.79 6.81 -9.82
C MET A 276 -4.07 6.03 -8.71
N TYR A 277 -3.52 4.86 -9.01
CA TYR A 277 -2.79 4.05 -8.02
C TYR A 277 -1.33 4.50 -7.82
N GLY A 278 -0.81 5.33 -8.70
CA GLY A 278 0.55 5.86 -8.61
C GLY A 278 0.64 7.39 -8.59
N SER A 279 -0.48 8.10 -8.33
CA SER A 279 -0.53 9.57 -8.38
C SER A 279 -1.40 10.23 -7.29
N TYR A 280 -1.75 9.50 -6.25
CA TYR A 280 -2.65 10.01 -5.21
C TYR A 280 -1.94 10.68 -4.03
N SER A 281 -0.63 10.56 -3.95
CA SER A 281 0.23 11.20 -2.96
C SER A 281 1.20 12.15 -3.64
N PRO A 282 1.59 13.28 -3.02
CA PRO A 282 2.62 14.18 -3.54
C PRO A 282 3.99 13.52 -3.66
N ASN A 283 4.20 12.41 -2.96
CA ASN A 283 5.44 11.64 -3.02
C ASN A 283 5.48 10.64 -4.18
N MET A 284 4.45 10.57 -5.03
CA MET A 284 4.37 9.62 -6.14
C MET A 284 4.64 10.28 -7.49
N TYR A 285 5.57 9.68 -8.24
CA TYR A 285 6.00 10.11 -9.59
C TYR A 285 5.70 8.97 -10.57
N PRO A 286 4.51 8.96 -11.22
CA PRO A 286 4.13 7.87 -12.09
C PRO A 286 4.91 7.86 -13.40
N ILE A 287 5.36 6.66 -13.80
CA ILE A 287 5.88 6.40 -15.15
C ILE A 287 4.91 5.42 -15.83
N ILE A 288 4.47 5.80 -17.01
CA ILE A 288 3.59 5.01 -17.87
C ILE A 288 4.34 4.52 -19.11
N PRO A 289 3.83 3.48 -19.79
CA PRO A 289 4.46 2.94 -20.99
C PRO A 289 4.64 3.97 -22.10
N ASP A 290 5.73 3.90 -22.84
CA ASP A 290 5.97 4.78 -23.99
C ASP A 290 4.84 4.66 -25.01
N GLY A 291 4.35 5.80 -25.52
CA GLY A 291 3.26 5.89 -26.46
C GLY A 291 1.85 5.90 -25.85
N GLU A 292 1.73 5.78 -24.51
CA GLU A 292 0.43 5.87 -23.84
C GLU A 292 0.22 7.26 -23.21
N GLU A 293 -1.01 7.75 -23.24
CA GLU A 293 -1.43 8.95 -22.50
C GLU A 293 -2.02 8.60 -21.12
N THR A 294 -2.52 7.38 -20.99
CA THR A 294 -3.09 6.85 -19.74
C THR A 294 -2.87 5.34 -19.66
N VAL A 295 -3.12 4.76 -18.49
CA VAL A 295 -2.99 3.32 -18.25
C VAL A 295 -4.29 2.75 -17.69
N THR A 296 -4.64 1.56 -18.13
CA THR A 296 -5.77 0.76 -17.64
C THR A 296 -5.28 -0.62 -17.24
N HIS A 297 -6.18 -1.49 -16.76
CA HIS A 297 -5.84 -2.89 -16.47
C HIS A 297 -5.61 -3.76 -17.72
N ASP A 298 -5.82 -3.21 -18.92
CA ASP A 298 -5.66 -3.89 -20.21
C ASP A 298 -4.53 -3.28 -21.06
N THR A 299 -3.71 -2.40 -20.49
CA THR A 299 -2.62 -1.72 -21.21
C THR A 299 -1.48 -2.65 -21.56
N LEU A 300 -1.17 -3.64 -20.69
CA LEU A 300 -0.11 -4.64 -20.88
C LEU A 300 1.24 -4.04 -21.31
N GLY A 301 1.59 -2.89 -20.75
CA GLY A 301 2.68 -2.04 -21.25
C GLY A 301 4.06 -2.27 -20.61
N LYS A 302 4.29 -3.35 -19.86
CA LYS A 302 5.52 -3.57 -19.08
C LYS A 302 6.80 -3.50 -19.94
N GLU A 303 6.75 -3.96 -21.17
CA GLU A 303 7.89 -3.93 -22.11
C GLU A 303 8.19 -2.51 -22.62
N ARG A 304 7.24 -1.59 -22.50
CA ARG A 304 7.36 -0.20 -22.94
C ARG A 304 7.68 0.78 -21.80
N ILE A 305 7.89 0.29 -20.55
CA ILE A 305 8.45 1.11 -19.48
C ILE A 305 9.92 1.41 -19.81
N ASN A 306 10.26 2.69 -19.86
CA ASN A 306 11.55 3.17 -20.32
C ASN A 306 12.51 3.47 -19.16
N PRO A 307 13.63 2.77 -19.01
CA PRO A 307 14.63 3.02 -17.96
C PRO A 307 15.24 4.43 -18.00
N GLU A 308 15.35 5.06 -19.17
CA GLU A 308 15.86 6.45 -19.30
C GLU A 308 14.88 7.45 -18.66
N LYS A 309 13.57 7.23 -18.76
CA LYS A 309 12.57 8.05 -18.07
C LYS A 309 12.65 7.87 -16.56
N ILE A 310 12.89 6.63 -16.10
CA ILE A 310 13.13 6.35 -14.68
C ILE A 310 14.33 7.15 -14.19
N PHE A 311 15.45 7.06 -14.92
CA PHE A 311 16.68 7.76 -14.57
C PHE A 311 16.51 9.28 -14.58
N LYS A 312 15.79 9.84 -15.54
CA LYS A 312 15.51 11.29 -15.60
C LYS A 312 14.79 11.77 -14.34
N ILE A 313 13.67 11.12 -13.95
CA ILE A 313 12.92 11.51 -12.75
C ILE A 313 13.76 11.26 -11.48
N PHE A 314 14.52 10.17 -11.44
CA PHE A 314 15.47 9.90 -10.35
C PHE A 314 16.43 11.07 -10.15
N LYS A 315 17.05 11.59 -11.21
CA LYS A 315 17.96 12.74 -11.12
C LYS A 315 17.26 14.01 -10.63
N GLU A 316 16.03 14.27 -11.05
CA GLU A 316 15.24 15.41 -10.56
C GLU A 316 14.92 15.32 -9.05
N ILE A 317 14.90 14.11 -8.48
CA ILE A 317 14.62 13.87 -7.06
C ILE A 317 15.89 13.99 -6.20
N VAL A 318 17.04 13.52 -6.70
CA VAL A 318 18.27 13.42 -5.88
C VAL A 318 19.21 14.62 -6.03
N THR A 319 19.00 15.51 -7.01
CA THR A 319 19.71 16.79 -7.18
C THR A 319 18.98 17.92 -6.51
#